data_4f8a02d9911d8c9bd867eabb97481644
#
_entry.id   4f8a02d9911d8c9bd867eabb97481644
#
_cell.length_a   1.000
_cell.length_b   1.000
_cell.length_c   1.000
_cell.angle_alpha   90.00
_cell.angle_beta   90.00
_cell.angle_gamma   90.00
#
_symmetry.space_group_name_H-M   'P 1'
#
loop_
_entity.id
_entity.type
_entity.pdbx_description
1 polymer ?
#
loop_
_entity_poly.entity_id
_entity_poly.type
_entity_poly.pdbx_seq_one_letter_code
_entity_poly.pdbx_strand_id
1 'polypeptide(L)'
;MKTVHVDSGHTEFIGQTDGHELKIGLVVSRFNQYVTSRMLSTALETLSKLQVPKTNITVVHVPGAFELPSAARKLAGMSDIDSVICLGAIIRGETAHFEHISYAASIGIERAAADTGKPVIFGVLTAYNAQQAFERIAQSGDYALAAVEMGNLTRQLLTGEPDTTEHN
;
A
#
# COMPACT_ATOMS: atom_id res chain seq x y z
N MET A 1 -17.65 1.07 -7.42
CA MET A 1 -17.56 0.51 -8.79
C MET A 1 -18.42 -0.73 -8.81
N LYS A 2 -19.44 -0.81 -9.66
CA LYS A 2 -20.37 -1.95 -9.66
C LYS A 2 -19.66 -3.21 -10.10
N THR A 3 -19.69 -4.24 -9.27
CA THR A 3 -19.26 -5.59 -9.63
C THR A 3 -20.15 -6.07 -10.77
N VAL A 4 -19.60 -6.28 -11.96
CA VAL A 4 -20.32 -6.89 -13.06
C VAL A 4 -20.15 -8.39 -12.89
N HIS A 5 -21.16 -9.06 -12.34
CA HIS A 5 -21.23 -10.52 -12.43
C HIS A 5 -21.51 -10.89 -13.89
N VAL A 6 -20.49 -11.34 -14.57
CA VAL A 6 -20.65 -12.08 -15.81
C VAL A 6 -20.85 -13.54 -15.38
N ASP A 7 -22.02 -14.08 -15.62
CA ASP A 7 -22.32 -15.50 -15.43
C ASP A 7 -21.57 -16.31 -16.49
N SER A 8 -20.30 -16.56 -16.19
CA SER A 8 -19.31 -17.13 -17.13
C SER A 8 -18.99 -18.59 -16.80
N GLY A 9 -19.62 -19.17 -15.79
CA GLY A 9 -19.37 -20.54 -15.36
C GLY A 9 -18.00 -20.78 -14.71
N HIS A 10 -17.28 -19.70 -14.34
CA HIS A 10 -16.02 -19.74 -13.58
C HIS A 10 -16.16 -19.02 -12.23
N THR A 11 -15.25 -19.28 -11.31
CA THR A 11 -15.21 -18.60 -10.00
C THR A 11 -14.35 -17.34 -10.10
N GLU A 12 -14.91 -16.20 -9.69
CA GLU A 12 -14.20 -14.91 -9.62
C GLU A 12 -13.97 -14.47 -8.18
N PHE A 13 -12.77 -13.99 -7.86
CA PHE A 13 -12.41 -13.37 -6.61
C PHE A 13 -12.12 -11.89 -6.85
N ILE A 14 -12.84 -11.01 -6.19
CA ILE A 14 -12.68 -9.55 -6.32
C ILE A 14 -12.56 -8.94 -4.93
N GLY A 15 -11.47 -8.24 -4.68
CA GLY A 15 -11.26 -7.54 -3.41
C GLY A 15 -12.30 -6.44 -3.22
N GLN A 16 -12.97 -6.44 -2.08
CA GLN A 16 -13.91 -5.38 -1.70
C GLN A 16 -13.17 -4.15 -1.20
N THR A 17 -13.84 -2.98 -1.26
CA THR A 17 -13.27 -1.70 -0.82
C THR A 17 -13.65 -1.32 0.61
N ASP A 18 -14.40 -2.14 1.31
CA ASP A 18 -14.73 -1.98 2.73
C ASP A 18 -13.56 -2.47 3.61
N GLY A 19 -13.00 -1.58 4.39
CA GLY A 19 -11.85 -1.85 5.25
C GLY A 19 -12.17 -2.02 6.74
N HIS A 20 -13.45 -2.09 7.14
CA HIS A 20 -13.85 -2.02 8.55
C HIS A 20 -13.22 -3.11 9.44
N GLU A 21 -12.90 -4.27 8.90
CA GLU A 21 -12.24 -5.37 9.62
C GLU A 21 -10.72 -5.44 9.40
N LEU A 22 -10.19 -4.68 8.43
CA LEU A 22 -8.79 -4.79 8.06
C LEU A 22 -7.88 -4.04 9.04
N LYS A 23 -6.69 -4.59 9.22
CA LYS A 23 -5.57 -3.94 9.92
C LYS A 23 -4.48 -3.60 8.91
N ILE A 24 -4.21 -2.31 8.76
CA ILE A 24 -3.34 -1.76 7.74
C ILE A 24 -2.08 -1.18 8.38
N GLY A 25 -0.91 -1.61 7.88
CA GLY A 25 0.37 -1.01 8.21
C GLY A 25 0.78 0.04 7.18
N LEU A 26 1.37 1.14 7.64
CA LEU A 26 2.03 2.11 6.76
C LEU A 26 3.49 2.26 7.19
N VAL A 27 4.40 2.13 6.23
CA VAL A 27 5.83 2.41 6.43
C VAL A 27 6.18 3.66 5.64
N VAL A 28 6.66 4.70 6.32
CA VAL A 28 6.83 6.05 5.74
C VAL A 28 8.26 6.51 5.86
N SER A 29 8.90 6.87 4.74
CA SER A 29 10.25 7.42 4.76
C SER A 29 10.26 8.86 5.25
N ARG A 30 11.24 9.23 6.10
CA ARG A 30 11.45 10.60 6.57
C ARG A 30 12.21 11.45 5.56
N PHE A 31 13.02 10.83 4.70
CA PHE A 31 13.69 11.57 3.63
C PHE A 31 12.66 12.14 2.67
N ASN A 32 12.80 13.39 2.26
CA ASN A 32 11.78 14.16 1.53
C ASN A 32 10.45 14.29 2.30
N GLN A 33 10.53 14.55 3.60
CA GLN A 33 9.37 14.59 4.51
C GLN A 33 8.28 15.56 4.07
N TYR A 34 8.62 16.65 3.40
CA TYR A 34 7.66 17.62 2.85
C TYR A 34 6.71 16.99 1.79
N VAL A 35 7.12 15.89 1.14
CA VAL A 35 6.27 15.08 0.27
C VAL A 35 5.62 13.95 1.05
N THR A 36 6.41 13.12 1.76
CA THR A 36 5.92 11.89 2.38
C THR A 36 4.91 12.13 3.50
N SER A 37 4.98 13.26 4.22
CA SER A 37 3.95 13.63 5.21
C SER A 37 2.58 13.86 4.57
N ARG A 38 2.56 14.50 3.39
CA ARG A 38 1.31 14.73 2.65
C ARG A 38 0.77 13.44 2.04
N MET A 39 1.67 12.58 1.54
CA MET A 39 1.30 11.24 1.10
C MET A 39 0.62 10.45 2.21
N LEU A 40 1.20 10.49 3.43
CA LEU A 40 0.62 9.85 4.61
C LEU A 40 -0.77 10.42 4.94
N SER A 41 -0.93 11.74 4.96
CA SER A 41 -2.23 12.37 5.21
C SER A 41 -3.28 11.93 4.20
N THR A 42 -2.95 11.94 2.90
CA THR A 42 -3.85 11.52 1.83
C THR A 42 -4.23 10.03 1.95
N ALA A 43 -3.26 9.17 2.27
CA ALA A 43 -3.53 7.75 2.49
C ALA A 43 -4.45 7.52 3.71
N LEU A 44 -4.19 8.19 4.83
CA LEU A 44 -5.02 8.09 6.04
C LEU A 44 -6.45 8.60 5.83
N GLU A 45 -6.64 9.70 5.08
CA GLU A 45 -7.95 10.20 4.71
C GLU A 45 -8.71 9.19 3.85
N THR A 46 -8.03 8.55 2.90
CA THR A 46 -8.62 7.52 2.04
C THR A 46 -8.97 6.27 2.84
N LEU A 47 -8.09 5.78 3.71
CA LEU A 47 -8.38 4.64 4.60
C LEU A 47 -9.62 4.92 5.48
N SER A 48 -9.75 6.16 5.98
CA SER A 48 -10.94 6.56 6.75
C SER A 48 -12.23 6.52 5.92
N LYS A 49 -12.18 6.96 4.66
CA LYS A 49 -13.32 6.86 3.72
C LYS A 49 -13.68 5.41 3.38
N LEU A 50 -12.70 4.52 3.36
CA LEU A 50 -12.86 3.08 3.18
C LEU A 50 -13.18 2.34 4.49
N GLN A 51 -13.56 3.07 5.53
CA GLN A 51 -14.03 2.57 6.82
C GLN A 51 -12.98 1.82 7.66
N VAL A 52 -11.70 1.93 7.34
CA VAL A 52 -10.65 1.34 8.21
C VAL A 52 -10.60 2.09 9.54
N PRO A 53 -10.85 1.42 10.68
CA PRO A 53 -10.80 2.07 11.99
C PRO A 53 -9.40 2.60 12.29
N LYS A 54 -9.29 3.78 12.90
CA LYS A 54 -7.99 4.35 13.29
C LYS A 54 -7.19 3.43 14.20
N THR A 55 -7.86 2.66 15.05
CA THR A 55 -7.25 1.68 15.94
C THR A 55 -6.62 0.50 15.19
N ASN A 56 -6.99 0.30 13.94
CA ASN A 56 -6.49 -0.74 13.06
C ASN A 56 -5.37 -0.24 12.13
N ILE A 57 -4.89 0.98 12.34
CA ILE A 57 -3.82 1.56 11.52
C ILE A 57 -2.54 1.64 12.35
N THR A 58 -1.46 1.08 11.84
CA THR A 58 -0.11 1.17 12.41
C THR A 58 0.79 1.95 11.47
N VAL A 59 1.43 3.02 11.97
CA VAL A 59 2.37 3.83 11.18
C VAL A 59 3.78 3.66 11.71
N VAL A 60 4.73 3.33 10.83
CA VAL A 60 6.15 3.16 11.13
C VAL A 60 6.95 4.16 10.30
N HIS A 61 7.80 4.95 10.93
CA HIS A 61 8.69 5.88 10.23
C HIS A 61 10.10 5.30 10.11
N VAL A 62 10.65 5.37 8.90
CA VAL A 62 12.02 4.92 8.57
C VAL A 62 12.87 6.08 8.02
N PRO A 63 14.21 6.00 8.07
CA PRO A 63 15.07 7.09 7.60
C PRO A 63 14.86 7.46 6.14
N GLY A 64 14.85 6.49 5.24
CA GLY A 64 14.76 6.70 3.79
C GLY A 64 14.00 5.61 3.06
N ALA A 65 13.91 5.73 1.75
CA ALA A 65 13.23 4.74 0.91
C ALA A 65 13.94 3.38 0.89
N PHE A 66 15.25 3.36 1.12
CA PHE A 66 16.03 2.13 1.17
C PHE A 66 15.65 1.23 2.36
N GLU A 67 15.18 1.81 3.46
CA GLU A 67 14.77 1.08 4.66
C GLU A 67 13.31 0.61 4.63
N LEU A 68 12.49 1.10 3.68
CA LEU A 68 11.08 0.71 3.55
C LEU A 68 10.87 -0.81 3.48
N PRO A 69 11.61 -1.57 2.64
CA PRO A 69 11.40 -3.01 2.51
C PRO A 69 11.63 -3.78 3.80
N SER A 70 12.67 -3.42 4.54
CA SER A 70 13.02 -4.10 5.80
C SER A 70 11.94 -3.93 6.87
N ALA A 71 11.42 -2.72 7.02
CA ALA A 71 10.34 -2.44 7.96
C ALA A 71 9.01 -3.04 7.49
N ALA A 72 8.71 -2.95 6.18
CA ALA A 72 7.50 -3.52 5.60
C ALA A 72 7.43 -5.04 5.78
N ARG A 73 8.53 -5.75 5.54
CA ARG A 73 8.61 -7.19 5.74
C ARG A 73 8.32 -7.59 7.19
N LYS A 74 8.86 -6.86 8.15
CA LYS A 74 8.60 -7.11 9.58
C LYS A 74 7.15 -6.84 9.94
N LEU A 75 6.60 -5.73 9.47
CA LEU A 75 5.22 -5.33 9.73
C LEU A 75 4.22 -6.30 9.09
N ALA A 76 4.42 -6.67 7.82
CA ALA A 76 3.61 -7.66 7.12
C ALA A 76 3.70 -9.06 7.75
N GLY A 77 4.85 -9.40 8.36
CA GLY A 77 5.03 -10.66 9.10
C GLY A 77 4.27 -10.76 10.41
N MET A 78 3.70 -9.66 10.92
CA MET A 78 2.85 -9.71 12.12
C MET A 78 1.51 -10.37 11.78
N SER A 79 1.03 -11.25 12.66
CA SER A 79 -0.17 -12.07 12.43
C SER A 79 -1.43 -11.26 12.21
N ASP A 80 -1.51 -10.09 12.82
CA ASP A 80 -2.69 -9.23 12.85
C ASP A 80 -2.66 -8.09 11.81
N ILE A 81 -1.67 -8.01 10.93
CA ILE A 81 -1.63 -7.06 9.80
C ILE A 81 -2.13 -7.76 8.53
N ASP A 82 -3.06 -7.16 7.82
CA ASP A 82 -3.64 -7.70 6.58
C ASP A 82 -2.91 -7.22 5.32
N SER A 83 -2.51 -5.94 5.30
CA SER A 83 -1.71 -5.38 4.22
C SER A 83 -0.82 -4.24 4.71
N VAL A 84 0.21 -3.91 3.94
CA VAL A 84 1.17 -2.84 4.25
C VAL A 84 1.29 -1.89 3.06
N ILE A 85 1.37 -0.59 3.33
CA ILE A 85 1.63 0.46 2.35
C ILE A 85 3.01 1.04 2.62
N CYS A 86 3.90 1.03 1.63
CA CYS A 86 5.19 1.73 1.69
C CYS A 86 5.05 3.11 1.06
N LEU A 87 5.28 4.17 1.83
CA LEU A 87 5.24 5.55 1.34
C LEU A 87 6.64 6.16 1.33
N GLY A 88 7.12 6.51 0.15
CA GLY A 88 8.42 7.12 -0.04
C GLY A 88 8.42 8.12 -1.19
N ALA A 89 9.41 9.00 -1.23
CA ALA A 89 9.62 9.91 -2.33
C ALA A 89 11.12 9.96 -2.67
N ILE A 90 11.47 9.52 -3.88
CA ILE A 90 12.83 9.53 -4.40
C ILE A 90 12.89 10.57 -5.50
N ILE A 91 13.62 11.66 -5.25
CA ILE A 91 13.79 12.75 -6.20
C ILE A 91 15.20 12.67 -6.76
N ARG A 92 15.33 12.76 -8.09
CA ARG A 92 16.59 12.63 -8.78
C ARG A 92 17.57 13.73 -8.34
N GLY A 93 18.75 13.32 -7.90
CA GLY A 93 19.89 14.17 -7.65
C GLY A 93 20.89 14.13 -8.79
N GLU A 94 22.11 14.63 -8.55
CA GLU A 94 23.18 14.74 -9.56
C GLU A 94 23.89 13.40 -9.84
N THR A 95 23.71 12.40 -9.01
CA THR A 95 24.42 11.11 -9.11
C THR A 95 23.47 9.96 -9.44
N ALA A 96 24.04 8.80 -9.80
CA ALA A 96 23.32 7.55 -10.04
C ALA A 96 22.65 6.96 -8.77
N HIS A 97 22.75 7.61 -7.63
CA HIS A 97 22.14 7.17 -6.37
C HIS A 97 20.62 7.00 -6.48
N PHE A 98 19.97 7.87 -7.25
CA PHE A 98 18.52 7.79 -7.53
C PHE A 98 18.12 6.44 -8.10
N GLU A 99 18.83 5.96 -9.12
CA GLU A 99 18.55 4.69 -9.81
C GLU A 99 18.75 3.50 -8.85
N HIS A 100 19.83 3.51 -8.06
CA HIS A 100 20.13 2.45 -7.10
C HIS A 100 19.09 2.34 -6.00
N ILE A 101 18.67 3.46 -5.40
CA ILE A 101 17.65 3.47 -4.35
C ILE A 101 16.28 3.08 -4.90
N SER A 102 15.92 3.59 -6.09
CA SER A 102 14.62 3.28 -6.73
C SER A 102 14.52 1.78 -7.04
N TYR A 103 15.58 1.20 -7.59
CA TYR A 103 15.62 -0.23 -7.89
C TYR A 103 15.60 -1.08 -6.62
N ALA A 104 16.44 -0.77 -5.63
CA ALA A 104 16.51 -1.50 -4.38
C ALA A 104 15.17 -1.46 -3.61
N ALA A 105 14.50 -0.30 -3.56
CA ALA A 105 13.21 -0.15 -2.92
C ALA A 105 12.13 -0.99 -3.61
N SER A 106 12.04 -0.96 -4.95
CA SER A 106 11.01 -1.70 -5.70
C SER A 106 11.17 -3.21 -5.53
N ILE A 107 12.37 -3.75 -5.74
CA ILE A 107 12.64 -5.19 -5.58
C ILE A 107 12.45 -5.63 -4.12
N GLY A 108 12.90 -4.81 -3.17
CA GLY A 108 12.78 -5.13 -1.75
C GLY A 108 11.33 -5.15 -1.26
N ILE A 109 10.48 -4.25 -1.75
CA ILE A 109 9.05 -4.20 -1.41
C ILE A 109 8.31 -5.41 -2.02
N GLU A 110 8.60 -5.75 -3.28
CA GLU A 110 8.06 -6.96 -3.91
C GLU A 110 8.44 -8.22 -3.12
N ARG A 111 9.72 -8.35 -2.73
CA ARG A 111 10.19 -9.48 -1.91
C ARG A 111 9.51 -9.52 -0.54
N ALA A 112 9.24 -8.38 0.08
CA ALA A 112 8.53 -8.34 1.36
C ALA A 112 7.12 -8.93 1.23
N ALA A 113 6.42 -8.67 0.12
CA ALA A 113 5.14 -9.29 -0.18
C ALA A 113 5.27 -10.80 -0.44
N ALA A 114 6.21 -11.21 -1.29
CA ALA A 114 6.43 -12.62 -1.63
C ALA A 114 6.82 -13.46 -0.40
N ASP A 115 7.72 -12.95 0.44
CA ASP A 115 8.20 -13.67 1.63
C ASP A 115 7.14 -13.81 2.72
N THR A 116 6.19 -12.90 2.81
CA THR A 116 5.15 -12.90 3.87
C THR A 116 3.81 -13.43 3.40
N GLY A 117 3.60 -13.54 2.08
CA GLY A 117 2.31 -13.90 1.49
C GLY A 117 1.21 -12.85 1.73
N LYS A 118 1.58 -11.64 2.14
CA LYS A 118 0.66 -10.53 2.40
C LYS A 118 0.90 -9.38 1.43
N PRO A 119 -0.15 -8.61 1.08
CA PRO A 119 0.00 -7.45 0.21
C PRO A 119 0.94 -6.41 0.82
N VAL A 120 1.92 -5.98 0.04
CA VAL A 120 2.80 -4.84 0.36
C VAL A 120 2.77 -3.89 -0.82
N ILE A 121 2.10 -2.76 -0.65
CA ILE A 121 1.81 -1.83 -1.73
C ILE A 121 2.99 -0.89 -1.95
N PHE A 122 3.43 -0.79 -3.21
CA PHE A 122 4.51 0.08 -3.64
C PHE A 122 4.01 1.52 -3.83
N GLY A 123 4.04 2.31 -2.76
CA GLY A 123 3.70 3.73 -2.77
C GLY A 123 4.95 4.61 -2.76
N VAL A 124 5.95 4.30 -3.57
CA VAL A 124 7.19 5.10 -3.67
C VAL A 124 7.15 5.94 -4.94
N LEU A 125 7.04 7.25 -4.75
CA LEU A 125 7.13 8.20 -5.84
C LEU A 125 8.58 8.32 -6.31
N THR A 126 8.79 8.19 -7.61
CA THR A 126 10.06 8.51 -8.27
C THR A 126 9.83 9.72 -9.18
N ALA A 127 10.60 10.79 -8.98
CA ALA A 127 10.42 12.04 -9.70
C ALA A 127 11.75 12.67 -10.08
N TYR A 128 11.80 13.36 -11.20
CA TYR A 128 13.00 14.10 -11.62
C TYR A 128 13.21 15.40 -10.85
N ASN A 129 12.16 15.95 -10.25
CA ASN A 129 12.22 17.17 -9.45
C ASN A 129 11.08 17.21 -8.41
N ALA A 130 11.15 18.17 -7.49
CA ALA A 130 10.18 18.34 -6.42
C ALA A 130 8.75 18.61 -6.94
N GLN A 131 8.61 19.39 -8.02
CA GLN A 131 7.31 19.72 -8.61
C GLN A 131 6.58 18.45 -9.05
N GLN A 132 7.27 17.55 -9.76
CA GLN A 132 6.69 16.26 -10.18
C GLN A 132 6.28 15.39 -8.99
N ALA A 133 7.06 15.42 -7.90
CA ALA A 133 6.70 14.68 -6.70
C ALA A 133 5.41 15.23 -6.07
N PHE A 134 5.27 16.55 -5.98
CA PHE A 134 4.06 17.20 -5.46
C PHE A 134 2.80 16.87 -6.26
N GLU A 135 2.90 16.90 -7.59
CA GLU A 135 1.79 16.60 -8.49
C GLU A 135 1.26 15.17 -8.35
N ARG A 136 2.08 14.26 -7.82
CA ARG A 136 1.74 12.84 -7.65
C ARG A 136 1.28 12.44 -6.25
N ILE A 137 1.26 13.36 -5.30
CA ILE A 137 0.86 13.07 -3.91
C ILE A 137 -0.55 12.46 -3.84
N ALA A 138 -1.47 12.91 -4.69
CA ALA A 138 -2.84 12.39 -4.75
C ALA A 138 -2.91 10.87 -5.02
N GLN A 139 -1.92 10.30 -5.72
CA GLN A 139 -1.82 8.84 -5.96
C GLN A 139 -1.73 8.03 -4.65
N SER A 140 -1.41 8.67 -3.52
CA SER A 140 -1.38 8.00 -2.22
C SER A 140 -2.77 7.50 -1.78
N GLY A 141 -3.83 8.08 -2.31
CA GLY A 141 -5.20 7.56 -2.17
C GLY A 141 -5.38 6.23 -2.90
N ASP A 142 -4.82 6.11 -4.11
CA ASP A 142 -4.89 4.87 -4.89
C ASP A 142 -4.11 3.74 -4.21
N TYR A 143 -2.97 4.06 -3.55
CA TYR A 143 -2.23 3.06 -2.76
C TYR A 143 -3.01 2.57 -1.55
N ALA A 144 -3.75 3.47 -0.88
CA ALA A 144 -4.63 3.10 0.23
C ALA A 144 -5.81 2.23 -0.23
N LEU A 145 -6.42 2.56 -1.36
CA LEU A 145 -7.46 1.76 -1.99
C LEU A 145 -6.95 0.37 -2.33
N ALA A 146 -5.79 0.28 -3.02
CA ALA A 146 -5.17 -1.00 -3.37
C ALA A 146 -4.86 -1.86 -2.14
N ALA A 147 -4.45 -1.25 -1.02
CA ALA A 147 -4.18 -1.98 0.22
C ALA A 147 -5.44 -2.63 0.80
N VAL A 148 -6.58 -1.93 0.74
CA VAL A 148 -7.86 -2.47 1.21
C VAL A 148 -8.36 -3.57 0.27
N GLU A 149 -8.38 -3.33 -1.03
CA GLU A 149 -8.78 -4.33 -2.04
C GLU A 149 -7.94 -5.61 -1.93
N MET A 150 -6.62 -5.48 -1.89
CA MET A 150 -5.71 -6.62 -1.80
C MET A 150 -5.78 -7.34 -0.45
N GLY A 151 -6.02 -6.60 0.65
CA GLY A 151 -6.24 -7.19 1.96
C GLY A 151 -7.48 -8.10 1.98
N ASN A 152 -8.61 -7.61 1.45
CA ASN A 152 -9.83 -8.38 1.33
C ASN A 152 -9.67 -9.56 0.35
N LEU A 153 -9.06 -9.32 -0.82
CA LEU A 153 -8.81 -10.37 -1.80
C LEU A 153 -7.94 -11.50 -1.22
N THR A 154 -6.90 -11.17 -0.46
CA THR A 154 -6.03 -12.16 0.17
C THR A 154 -6.80 -13.01 1.18
N ARG A 155 -7.70 -12.41 1.97
CA ARG A 155 -8.57 -13.15 2.89
C ARG A 155 -9.48 -14.14 2.15
N GLN A 156 -10.12 -13.70 1.05
CA GLN A 156 -10.95 -14.57 0.21
C GLN A 156 -10.16 -15.76 -0.35
N LEU A 157 -8.95 -15.50 -0.87
CA LEU A 157 -8.09 -16.55 -1.43
C LEU A 157 -7.63 -17.56 -0.39
N LEU A 158 -7.45 -17.14 0.87
CA LEU A 158 -7.08 -18.02 1.98
C LEU A 158 -8.24 -18.92 2.43
N THR A 159 -9.48 -18.43 2.37
CA THR A 159 -10.68 -19.22 2.71
C THR A 159 -11.17 -20.07 1.54
N GLY A 160 -10.80 -19.71 0.30
CA GLY A 160 -11.32 -20.30 -0.92
C GLY A 160 -12.76 -19.92 -1.24
N GLU A 161 -13.32 -18.92 -0.53
CA GLU A 161 -14.70 -18.46 -0.70
C GLU A 161 -14.70 -17.01 -1.23
N PRO A 162 -15.30 -16.76 -2.42
CA PRO A 162 -15.53 -15.41 -2.90
C PRO A 162 -16.51 -14.69 -1.96
N ASP A 163 -16.29 -13.39 -1.76
CA ASP A 163 -17.27 -12.59 -1.02
C ASP A 163 -18.53 -12.41 -1.87
N THR A 164 -19.63 -13.00 -1.40
CA THR A 164 -20.95 -12.94 -2.06
C THR A 164 -21.84 -11.82 -1.54
N THR A 165 -21.33 -10.93 -0.71
CA THR A 165 -22.12 -9.81 -0.18
C THR A 165 -22.47 -8.84 -1.32
N GLU A 166 -23.68 -9.00 -1.83
CA GLU A 166 -24.31 -7.99 -2.69
C GLU A 166 -24.51 -6.70 -1.84
N HIS A 167 -23.70 -5.71 -2.11
CA HIS A 167 -24.00 -4.37 -1.63
C HIS A 167 -25.08 -3.76 -2.55
N ASN A 168 -26.32 -3.84 -2.08
CA ASN A 168 -27.48 -3.09 -2.62
C ASN A 168 -27.25 -1.58 -2.56
#